data_372a5d0d0294495517b30ae09ad0d64b
#
_entry.id   372a5d0d0294495517b30ae09ad0d64b
#
_cell.length_a   1.000
_cell.length_b   1.000
_cell.length_c   1.000
_cell.angle_alpha   90.00
_cell.angle_beta   90.00
_cell.angle_gamma   90.00
#
_symmetry.space_group_name_H-M   'P 1'
#
loop_
_entity.id
_entity.type
_entity.pdbx_description
1 polymer ?
#
loop_
_entity_poly.entity_id
_entity_poly.type
_entity_poly.pdbx_seq_one_letter_code
_entity_poly.pdbx_strand_id
1 'polypeptide(L)'
;MQVDIYIRETDGSREIRIPLLPEEFTFSKGDVMFIKCDIMGRGEVAIPSGTELGEYSWESEFPGQLRKNDAMMRGPWQDPKTYRSIIEDWKRKGTKLNLLITGYPVNVDVYCEEFSTKGAGPFGDIVYEISFIEARDITITTNNTSTSKSTKRSATTAKRYTIKSGDTLWSIAEKLYGSGSKWQIIYNANKDIIESTAKKYGRSSSQNGHWIYPGVILTIPDAN
;
A
#
# COMPACT_ATOMS: atom_id res chain seq x y z
N MET A 1 18.88 -26.33 -8.39
CA MET A 1 17.76 -25.52 -7.89
C MET A 1 16.94 -25.12 -9.11
N GLN A 2 15.62 -25.34 -9.11
CA GLN A 2 14.80 -25.04 -10.27
C GLN A 2 14.25 -23.62 -10.12
N VAL A 3 14.49 -22.76 -11.11
CA VAL A 3 13.98 -21.40 -11.15
C VAL A 3 12.65 -21.38 -11.90
N ASP A 4 11.67 -20.66 -11.39
CA ASP A 4 10.38 -20.40 -12.03
C ASP A 4 9.95 -18.95 -11.75
N ILE A 5 9.22 -18.34 -12.68
CA ILE A 5 8.68 -16.99 -12.53
C ILE A 5 7.14 -17.09 -12.50
N TYR A 6 6.57 -16.57 -11.42
CA TYR A 6 5.12 -16.48 -11.23
C TYR A 6 4.70 -15.02 -11.12
N ILE A 7 3.64 -14.65 -11.82
CA ILE A 7 3.00 -13.36 -11.74
C ILE A 7 1.54 -13.61 -11.41
N ARG A 8 1.08 -13.09 -10.29
CA ARG A 8 -0.30 -13.30 -9.82
C ARG A 8 -0.92 -12.00 -9.33
N GLU A 9 -2.23 -11.90 -9.43
CA GLU A 9 -2.97 -10.82 -8.79
C GLU A 9 -2.91 -10.97 -7.27
N THR A 10 -2.79 -9.86 -6.55
CA THR A 10 -2.67 -9.89 -5.07
C THR A 10 -3.92 -10.43 -4.38
N ASP A 11 -5.08 -10.43 -5.05
CA ASP A 11 -6.32 -11.05 -4.59
C ASP A 11 -6.41 -12.56 -4.91
N GLY A 12 -5.42 -13.10 -5.65
CA GLY A 12 -5.36 -14.50 -6.04
C GLY A 12 -6.28 -14.92 -7.19
N SER A 13 -6.94 -13.97 -7.87
CA SER A 13 -7.93 -14.26 -8.91
C SER A 13 -7.30 -14.87 -10.18
N ARG A 14 -6.12 -14.41 -10.57
CA ARG A 14 -5.39 -14.91 -11.74
C ARG A 14 -3.90 -15.05 -11.45
N GLU A 15 -3.30 -16.13 -11.97
CA GLU A 15 -1.88 -16.41 -11.90
C GLU A 15 -1.35 -16.84 -13.26
N ILE A 16 -0.17 -16.40 -13.61
CA ILE A 16 0.61 -16.84 -14.77
C ILE A 16 1.94 -17.36 -14.28
N ARG A 17 2.31 -18.56 -14.73
CA ARG A 17 3.68 -19.05 -14.70
C ARG A 17 4.29 -18.79 -16.06
N ILE A 18 5.46 -18.18 -16.11
CA ILE A 18 6.18 -17.92 -17.37
C ILE A 18 6.59 -19.26 -18.00
N PRO A 19 6.12 -19.56 -19.23
CA PRO A 19 6.29 -20.87 -19.85
C PRO A 19 7.73 -21.15 -20.29
N LEU A 20 8.41 -20.14 -20.81
CA LEU A 20 9.84 -20.20 -21.15
C LEU A 20 10.55 -19.12 -20.34
N LEU A 21 11.56 -19.53 -19.56
CA LEU A 21 12.33 -18.60 -18.76
C LEU A 21 13.20 -17.73 -19.67
N PRO A 22 13.34 -16.43 -19.33
CA PRO A 22 14.28 -15.57 -20.01
C PRO A 22 15.72 -16.06 -19.82
N GLU A 23 16.57 -15.79 -20.79
CA GLU A 23 18.02 -16.06 -20.68
C GLU A 23 18.65 -15.16 -19.62
N GLU A 24 18.21 -13.90 -19.58
CA GLU A 24 18.65 -12.91 -18.61
C GLU A 24 17.43 -12.17 -18.05
N PHE A 25 17.51 -11.79 -16.80
CA PHE A 25 16.53 -10.89 -16.17
C PHE A 25 17.26 -9.92 -15.25
N THR A 26 16.82 -8.67 -15.29
CA THR A 26 17.34 -7.60 -14.46
C THR A 26 16.40 -7.39 -13.28
N PHE A 27 16.97 -7.29 -12.08
CA PHE A 27 16.23 -6.83 -10.92
C PHE A 27 17.10 -5.88 -10.12
N SER A 28 16.54 -4.75 -9.75
CA SER A 28 17.15 -3.76 -8.88
C SER A 28 16.23 -3.52 -7.70
N LYS A 29 16.80 -3.52 -6.50
CA LYS A 29 16.13 -2.95 -5.34
C LYS A 29 16.48 -1.48 -5.35
N GLY A 30 15.48 -0.62 -5.34
CA GLY A 30 15.72 0.82 -5.43
C GLY A 30 16.76 1.33 -4.44
N ASP A 31 17.65 2.15 -4.94
CA ASP A 31 18.74 2.75 -4.17
C ASP A 31 18.28 3.96 -3.35
N VAL A 32 19.09 4.36 -2.39
CA VAL A 32 18.83 5.57 -1.60
C VAL A 32 19.08 6.80 -2.44
N MET A 33 18.07 7.64 -2.59
CA MET A 33 18.21 8.95 -3.22
C MET A 33 18.80 9.96 -2.23
N PHE A 34 19.71 10.81 -2.73
CA PHE A 34 20.34 11.87 -1.94
C PHE A 34 20.05 13.24 -2.54
N ILE A 35 19.65 14.17 -1.69
CA ILE A 35 19.65 15.58 -2.01
C ILE A 35 21.05 16.11 -1.64
N LYS A 36 21.76 16.64 -2.63
CA LYS A 36 23.07 17.27 -2.43
C LYS A 36 22.86 18.78 -2.32
N CYS A 37 23.44 19.39 -1.31
CA CYS A 37 23.42 20.83 -1.09
C CYS A 37 24.79 21.34 -0.63
N ASP A 38 25.24 22.47 -1.21
CA ASP A 38 26.44 23.17 -0.79
C ASP A 38 26.15 24.05 0.41
N ILE A 39 26.90 23.85 1.48
CA ILE A 39 26.85 24.69 2.68
C ILE A 39 28.09 25.58 2.71
N MET A 40 27.88 26.91 2.74
CA MET A 40 28.95 27.87 2.84
C MET A 40 29.89 27.55 4.01
N GLY A 41 31.19 27.37 3.71
CA GLY A 41 32.22 27.06 4.72
C GLY A 41 32.30 25.61 5.16
N ARG A 42 31.43 24.71 4.65
CA ARG A 42 31.46 23.26 4.93
C ARG A 42 31.53 22.36 3.70
N GLY A 43 31.28 22.92 2.50
CA GLY A 43 31.26 22.17 1.25
C GLY A 43 29.97 21.43 1.01
N GLU A 44 30.01 20.46 0.08
CA GLU A 44 28.84 19.66 -0.32
C GLU A 44 28.43 18.67 0.78
N VAL A 45 27.14 18.65 1.10
CA VAL A 45 26.52 17.71 2.04
C VAL A 45 25.43 16.93 1.32
N ALA A 46 25.44 15.59 1.49
CA ALA A 46 24.42 14.70 0.96
C ALA A 46 23.44 14.28 2.06
N ILE A 47 22.16 14.55 1.85
CA ILE A 47 21.07 14.19 2.76
C ILE A 47 20.21 13.13 2.11
N PRO A 48 20.00 11.94 2.73
CA PRO A 48 19.09 10.94 2.18
C PRO A 48 17.67 11.48 2.13
N SER A 49 17.03 11.41 0.97
CA SER A 49 15.68 11.96 0.72
C SER A 49 14.60 10.90 0.54
N GLY A 50 15.01 9.65 0.31
CA GLY A 50 14.10 8.53 0.07
C GLY A 50 14.82 7.37 -0.59
N THR A 51 14.05 6.41 -1.10
CA THR A 51 14.55 5.29 -1.90
C THR A 51 13.79 5.22 -3.20
N GLU A 52 14.46 4.93 -4.28
CA GLU A 52 13.86 4.62 -5.57
C GLU A 52 12.99 3.37 -5.46
N LEU A 53 12.11 3.17 -6.43
CA LEU A 53 11.35 1.94 -6.54
C LEU A 53 12.22 0.85 -7.15
N GLY A 54 12.01 -0.39 -6.72
CA GLY A 54 12.67 -1.53 -7.37
C GLY A 54 12.11 -1.76 -8.78
N GLU A 55 12.98 -2.15 -9.70
CA GLU A 55 12.64 -2.43 -11.10
C GLU A 55 12.99 -3.87 -11.44
N TYR A 56 12.13 -4.51 -12.25
CA TYR A 56 12.24 -5.90 -12.66
C TYR A 56 11.92 -6.01 -14.13
N SER A 57 12.86 -6.47 -14.97
CA SER A 57 12.64 -6.54 -16.41
C SER A 57 13.30 -7.75 -17.05
N TRP A 58 12.70 -8.25 -18.13
CA TRP A 58 13.26 -9.30 -18.96
C TRP A 58 12.62 -9.32 -20.35
N GLU A 59 13.28 -10.03 -21.26
CA GLU A 59 12.76 -10.42 -22.56
C GLU A 59 12.65 -11.95 -22.62
N SER A 60 11.55 -12.47 -23.16
CA SER A 60 11.34 -13.89 -23.38
C SER A 60 10.29 -14.12 -24.46
N GLU A 61 9.85 -15.36 -24.63
CA GLU A 61 8.87 -15.72 -25.62
C GLU A 61 7.74 -16.60 -25.06
N PHE A 62 6.55 -16.45 -25.62
CA PHE A 62 5.44 -17.36 -25.43
C PHE A 62 5.43 -18.33 -26.59
N PRO A 63 5.64 -19.64 -26.36
CA PRO A 63 5.79 -20.63 -27.44
C PRO A 63 4.46 -20.90 -28.15
N GLY A 64 4.50 -20.87 -29.47
CA GLY A 64 3.37 -21.22 -30.31
C GLY A 64 2.99 -22.70 -30.23
N GLN A 65 1.88 -23.05 -30.89
CA GLN A 65 1.30 -24.38 -30.76
C GLN A 65 2.25 -25.52 -31.16
N LEU A 66 3.14 -25.31 -32.12
CA LEU A 66 4.09 -26.34 -32.57
C LEU A 66 5.18 -26.62 -31.54
N ARG A 67 5.43 -25.68 -30.62
CA ARG A 67 6.41 -25.81 -29.54
C ARG A 67 5.78 -26.23 -28.19
N LYS A 68 4.54 -26.69 -28.18
CA LYS A 68 3.81 -27.09 -26.96
C LYS A 68 4.48 -28.20 -26.14
N ASN A 69 5.37 -28.98 -26.72
CA ASN A 69 6.10 -30.06 -26.08
C ASN A 69 7.60 -29.73 -25.94
N ASP A 70 7.97 -28.46 -25.98
CA ASP A 70 9.36 -28.04 -25.76
C ASP A 70 9.85 -28.52 -24.39
N ALA A 71 11.03 -29.13 -24.34
CA ALA A 71 11.60 -29.68 -23.13
C ALA A 71 11.93 -28.59 -22.07
N MET A 72 12.09 -27.35 -22.52
CA MET A 72 12.38 -26.22 -21.63
C MET A 72 11.11 -25.56 -21.09
N MET A 73 9.93 -25.99 -21.55
CA MET A 73 8.66 -25.39 -21.13
C MET A 73 8.33 -25.67 -19.67
N ARG A 74 7.87 -24.65 -18.97
CA ARG A 74 7.45 -24.70 -17.56
C ARG A 74 5.92 -24.76 -17.45
N GLY A 75 5.40 -25.90 -17.05
CA GLY A 75 3.97 -26.10 -16.88
C GLY A 75 3.21 -26.47 -18.17
N PRO A 76 1.87 -26.50 -18.13
CA PRO A 76 1.05 -26.84 -19.29
C PRO A 76 1.10 -25.69 -20.31
N TRP A 77 1.12 -26.08 -21.59
CA TRP A 77 1.06 -25.11 -22.67
C TRP A 77 -0.28 -24.36 -22.69
N GLN A 78 -0.22 -23.06 -22.92
CA GLN A 78 -1.36 -22.19 -23.19
C GLN A 78 -1.09 -21.37 -24.46
N ASP A 79 -2.16 -20.96 -25.13
CA ASP A 79 -2.04 -20.12 -26.33
C ASP A 79 -1.32 -18.79 -25.99
N PRO A 80 -0.26 -18.42 -26.72
CA PRO A 80 0.46 -17.15 -26.54
C PRO A 80 -0.44 -15.92 -26.44
N LYS A 81 -1.54 -15.90 -27.18
CA LYS A 81 -2.52 -14.81 -27.15
C LYS A 81 -3.20 -14.67 -25.78
N THR A 82 -3.35 -15.77 -25.04
CA THR A 82 -3.93 -15.76 -23.69
C THR A 82 -3.01 -15.04 -22.72
N TYR A 83 -1.72 -15.40 -22.71
CA TYR A 83 -0.72 -14.70 -21.89
C TYR A 83 -0.68 -13.20 -22.19
N ARG A 84 -0.59 -12.88 -23.48
CA ARG A 84 -0.59 -11.49 -23.95
C ARG A 84 -1.83 -10.73 -23.45
N SER A 85 -3.03 -11.29 -23.64
CA SER A 85 -4.29 -10.64 -23.25
C SER A 85 -4.37 -10.39 -21.75
N ILE A 86 -3.90 -11.31 -20.90
CA ILE A 86 -3.91 -11.17 -19.45
C ILE A 86 -2.95 -10.06 -19.03
N ILE A 87 -1.72 -10.04 -19.56
CA ILE A 87 -0.73 -9.04 -19.21
C ILE A 87 -1.15 -7.64 -19.69
N GLU A 88 -1.68 -7.52 -20.91
CA GLU A 88 -2.22 -6.27 -21.44
C GLU A 88 -3.38 -5.74 -20.57
N ASP A 89 -4.25 -6.64 -20.06
CA ASP A 89 -5.34 -6.27 -19.16
C ASP A 89 -4.81 -5.77 -17.80
N TRP A 90 -3.81 -6.44 -17.24
CA TRP A 90 -3.14 -6.00 -16.01
C TRP A 90 -2.48 -4.63 -16.16
N LYS A 91 -1.72 -4.42 -17.26
CA LYS A 91 -1.09 -3.13 -17.56
C LYS A 91 -2.13 -2.02 -17.70
N ARG A 92 -3.18 -2.26 -18.48
CA ARG A 92 -4.24 -1.27 -18.76
C ARG A 92 -5.02 -0.87 -17.50
N LYS A 93 -5.24 -1.83 -16.59
CA LYS A 93 -5.99 -1.61 -15.34
C LYS A 93 -5.13 -1.08 -14.20
N GLY A 94 -3.80 -1.12 -14.32
CA GLY A 94 -2.91 -0.84 -13.23
C GLY A 94 -3.11 -1.83 -12.07
N THR A 95 -3.30 -3.12 -12.39
CA THR A 95 -3.55 -4.15 -11.39
C THR A 95 -2.30 -4.38 -10.54
N LYS A 96 -2.45 -4.40 -9.22
CA LYS A 96 -1.38 -4.74 -8.30
C LYS A 96 -1.11 -6.25 -8.37
N LEU A 97 0.11 -6.60 -8.70
CA LEU A 97 0.57 -7.97 -8.93
C LEU A 97 1.60 -8.34 -7.88
N ASN A 98 1.73 -9.63 -7.61
CA ASN A 98 2.85 -10.18 -6.85
C ASN A 98 3.77 -10.94 -7.81
N LEU A 99 5.02 -10.51 -7.89
CA LEU A 99 6.09 -11.15 -8.66
C LEU A 99 6.91 -12.06 -7.74
N LEU A 100 6.92 -13.34 -8.06
CA LEU A 100 7.70 -14.36 -7.36
C LEU A 100 8.69 -15.02 -8.34
N ILE A 101 9.98 -14.93 -8.05
CA ILE A 101 11.03 -15.66 -8.78
C ILE A 101 11.65 -16.67 -7.83
N THR A 102 11.35 -17.95 -8.04
CA THR A 102 11.90 -19.02 -7.19
C THR A 102 13.40 -19.15 -7.40
N GLY A 103 14.13 -19.39 -6.32
CA GLY A 103 15.60 -19.48 -6.39
C GLY A 103 16.34 -18.14 -6.25
N TYR A 104 15.63 -17.03 -6.33
CA TYR A 104 16.11 -15.70 -6.06
C TYR A 104 15.28 -15.04 -4.94
N PRO A 105 15.82 -14.07 -4.19
CA PRO A 105 15.10 -13.41 -3.11
C PRO A 105 14.12 -12.36 -3.64
N VAL A 106 13.31 -12.73 -4.65
CA VAL A 106 12.31 -11.87 -5.29
C VAL A 106 10.92 -12.41 -4.99
N ASN A 107 10.22 -11.71 -4.12
CA ASN A 107 8.80 -11.92 -3.81
C ASN A 107 8.25 -10.54 -3.40
N VAL A 108 7.75 -9.79 -4.38
CA VAL A 108 7.43 -8.37 -4.23
C VAL A 108 6.14 -8.04 -4.93
N ASP A 109 5.45 -7.04 -4.40
CA ASP A 109 4.30 -6.47 -5.07
C ASP A 109 4.77 -5.46 -6.12
N VAL A 110 4.20 -5.54 -7.31
CA VAL A 110 4.63 -4.76 -8.48
C VAL A 110 3.43 -4.27 -9.30
N TYR A 111 3.68 -3.27 -10.13
CA TYR A 111 2.82 -2.90 -11.26
C TYR A 111 3.55 -3.17 -12.58
N CYS A 112 2.81 -3.62 -13.60
CA CYS A 112 3.36 -3.74 -14.95
C CYS A 112 3.49 -2.33 -15.54
N GLU A 113 4.74 -1.89 -15.74
CA GLU A 113 5.07 -0.58 -16.29
C GLU A 113 5.07 -0.61 -17.82
N GLU A 114 5.87 -1.52 -18.38
CA GLU A 114 5.94 -1.70 -19.82
C GLU A 114 5.68 -3.16 -20.21
N PHE A 115 5.02 -3.33 -21.31
CA PHE A 115 4.82 -4.62 -21.95
C PHE A 115 4.72 -4.39 -23.45
N SER A 116 5.60 -4.98 -24.19
CA SER A 116 5.61 -4.98 -25.65
C SER A 116 5.66 -6.38 -26.21
N THR A 117 5.10 -6.60 -27.39
CA THR A 117 5.07 -7.92 -28.01
C THR A 117 5.37 -7.83 -29.50
N LYS A 118 6.11 -8.81 -30.01
CA LYS A 118 6.42 -8.98 -31.43
C LYS A 118 6.07 -10.41 -31.83
N GLY A 119 5.40 -10.61 -32.97
CA GLY A 119 5.23 -11.94 -33.54
C GLY A 119 6.58 -12.47 -34.03
N ALA A 120 6.91 -13.72 -33.72
CA ALA A 120 8.17 -14.33 -34.10
C ALA A 120 7.91 -15.65 -34.86
N GLY A 121 8.57 -15.76 -36.01
CA GLY A 121 8.61 -16.99 -36.79
C GLY A 121 7.28 -17.53 -37.31
N PRO A 122 7.32 -18.68 -38.02
CA PRO A 122 6.13 -19.28 -38.64
C PRO A 122 5.30 -20.12 -37.67
N PHE A 123 5.75 -20.31 -36.43
CA PHE A 123 5.14 -21.20 -35.45
C PHE A 123 4.14 -20.51 -34.52
N GLY A 124 3.94 -19.20 -34.70
CA GLY A 124 3.02 -18.40 -33.90
C GLY A 124 3.57 -18.06 -32.51
N ASP A 125 4.89 -18.07 -32.35
CA ASP A 125 5.57 -17.61 -31.17
C ASP A 125 5.37 -16.10 -31.00
N ILE A 126 5.30 -15.63 -29.77
CA ILE A 126 5.24 -14.20 -29.44
C ILE A 126 6.43 -13.86 -28.53
N VAL A 127 7.38 -13.13 -29.05
CA VAL A 127 8.45 -12.51 -28.25
C VAL A 127 7.85 -11.34 -27.51
N TYR A 128 8.19 -11.21 -26.26
CA TYR A 128 7.73 -10.11 -25.40
C TYR A 128 8.87 -9.55 -24.55
N GLU A 129 8.76 -8.26 -24.28
CA GLU A 129 9.55 -7.53 -23.33
C GLU A 129 8.61 -6.98 -22.26
N ILE A 130 8.99 -7.13 -21.00
CA ILE A 130 8.18 -6.72 -19.86
C ILE A 130 9.03 -6.04 -18.82
N SER A 131 8.50 -4.96 -18.24
CA SER A 131 9.06 -4.33 -17.06
C SER A 131 8.00 -4.14 -15.98
N PHE A 132 8.45 -4.24 -14.76
CA PHE A 132 7.66 -4.03 -13.55
C PHE A 132 8.35 -3.05 -12.65
N ILE A 133 7.55 -2.24 -11.96
CA ILE A 133 7.98 -1.33 -10.91
C ILE A 133 7.41 -1.77 -9.57
N GLU A 134 8.19 -1.66 -8.50
CA GLU A 134 7.75 -2.02 -7.14
C GLU A 134 6.52 -1.23 -6.71
N ALA A 135 5.49 -1.92 -6.23
CA ALA A 135 4.30 -1.31 -5.67
C ALA A 135 4.48 -1.07 -4.17
N ARG A 136 4.78 0.19 -3.80
CA ARG A 136 4.82 0.59 -2.39
C ARG A 136 3.49 1.16 -1.96
N ASP A 137 2.95 0.66 -0.86
CA ASP A 137 1.78 1.27 -0.24
C ASP A 137 2.17 2.58 0.41
N ILE A 138 1.53 3.67 -0.01
CA ILE A 138 1.73 4.98 0.61
C ILE A 138 0.95 4.99 1.91
N THR A 139 1.63 4.76 3.03
CA THR A 139 1.08 5.09 4.34
C THR A 139 1.23 6.59 4.52
N ILE A 140 0.20 7.36 4.23
CA ILE A 140 0.19 8.79 4.56
C ILE A 140 0.13 8.90 6.08
N THR A 141 1.31 8.91 6.72
CA THR A 141 1.41 9.33 8.10
C THR A 141 1.32 10.86 8.06
N THR A 142 0.17 11.42 8.36
CA THR A 142 0.06 12.85 8.66
C THR A 142 0.92 13.10 9.89
N ASN A 143 2.17 13.47 9.67
CA ASN A 143 3.06 13.93 10.75
C ASN A 143 2.55 15.28 11.24
N ASN A 144 1.65 15.27 12.20
CA ASN A 144 1.67 16.32 13.21
C ASN A 144 2.98 16.10 13.97
N THR A 145 3.94 16.99 13.76
CA THR A 145 5.24 17.02 14.40
C THR A 145 5.09 16.89 15.92
N SER A 146 5.30 15.69 16.40
CA SER A 146 5.60 15.41 17.80
C SER A 146 6.39 14.11 17.82
N THR A 147 7.68 14.24 18.05
CA THR A 147 8.65 13.16 18.30
C THR A 147 8.09 12.15 19.31
N SER A 148 7.78 10.94 18.87
CA SER A 148 7.79 9.80 19.79
C SER A 148 7.79 8.46 19.06
N LYS A 149 8.69 7.62 19.52
CA LYS A 149 8.98 6.22 19.19
C LYS A 149 7.77 5.37 18.82
N SER A 150 7.90 4.66 17.70
CA SER A 150 7.08 3.50 17.33
C SER A 150 7.00 2.48 18.47
N THR A 151 5.84 2.34 19.07
CA THR A 151 5.50 1.19 19.89
C THR A 151 4.27 0.53 19.28
N LYS A 152 4.42 -0.74 18.95
CA LYS A 152 3.43 -1.70 18.46
C LYS A 152 2.11 -1.56 19.24
N ARG A 153 1.03 -1.13 18.57
CA ARG A 153 -0.26 -0.90 19.21
C ARG A 153 -1.01 -2.21 19.40
N SER A 154 -0.99 -2.71 20.63
CA SER A 154 -1.99 -3.67 21.11
C SER A 154 -3.37 -3.00 21.10
N ALA A 155 -4.39 -3.74 20.70
CA ALA A 155 -5.77 -3.30 20.76
C ALA A 155 -6.12 -2.90 22.21
N THR A 156 -6.17 -1.59 22.48
CA THR A 156 -6.56 -1.06 23.78
C THR A 156 -8.09 -0.86 23.78
N THR A 157 -8.74 -1.47 24.72
CA THR A 157 -10.19 -1.36 24.94
C THR A 157 -10.53 0.12 25.21
N ALA A 158 -11.16 0.79 24.25
CA ALA A 158 -11.58 2.18 24.40
C ALA A 158 -12.47 2.32 25.63
N LYS A 159 -12.06 3.13 26.60
CA LYS A 159 -12.88 3.43 27.80
C LYS A 159 -14.13 4.17 27.38
N ARG A 160 -15.28 3.82 27.94
CA ARG A 160 -16.55 4.51 27.71
C ARG A 160 -16.90 5.38 28.92
N TYR A 161 -17.42 6.57 28.65
CA TYR A 161 -17.90 7.49 29.69
C TYR A 161 -19.31 7.94 29.38
N THR A 162 -20.22 7.80 30.34
CA THR A 162 -21.59 8.31 30.21
C THR A 162 -21.68 9.72 30.77
N ILE A 163 -22.09 10.68 29.98
CA ILE A 163 -22.23 12.09 30.39
C ILE A 163 -23.25 12.18 31.52
N LYS A 164 -22.88 12.85 32.59
CA LYS A 164 -23.75 13.17 33.74
C LYS A 164 -24.23 14.61 33.66
N SER A 165 -25.27 14.91 34.42
CA SER A 165 -25.76 16.30 34.53
C SER A 165 -24.69 17.19 35.12
N GLY A 166 -24.40 18.32 34.44
CA GLY A 166 -23.35 19.28 34.81
C GLY A 166 -21.96 18.99 34.24
N ASP A 167 -21.77 17.90 33.52
CA ASP A 167 -20.50 17.62 32.84
C ASP A 167 -20.28 18.57 31.67
N THR A 168 -19.01 18.90 31.46
CA THR A 168 -18.51 19.55 30.25
C THR A 168 -17.39 18.70 29.66
N LEU A 169 -17.12 18.81 28.36
CA LEU A 169 -15.98 18.07 27.76
C LEU A 169 -14.66 18.43 28.40
N TRP A 170 -14.53 19.69 28.89
CA TRP A 170 -13.37 20.15 29.65
C TRP A 170 -13.22 19.41 30.98
N SER A 171 -14.28 19.35 31.80
CA SER A 171 -14.23 18.66 33.09
C SER A 171 -14.03 17.15 32.95
N ILE A 172 -14.61 16.53 31.88
CA ILE A 172 -14.39 15.12 31.56
C ILE A 172 -12.93 14.88 31.18
N ALA A 173 -12.34 15.76 30.35
CA ALA A 173 -10.94 15.66 29.96
C ALA A 173 -9.98 15.85 31.14
N GLU A 174 -10.27 16.82 32.01
CA GLU A 174 -9.50 17.05 33.24
C GLU A 174 -9.51 15.80 34.13
N LYS A 175 -10.69 15.21 34.34
CA LYS A 175 -10.86 14.01 35.17
C LYS A 175 -10.15 12.77 34.61
N LEU A 176 -10.18 12.57 33.26
CA LEU A 176 -9.71 11.35 32.63
C LEU A 176 -8.26 11.45 32.11
N TYR A 177 -7.83 12.63 31.75
CA TYR A 177 -6.51 12.89 31.16
C TYR A 177 -5.60 13.76 32.03
N GLY A 178 -6.12 14.25 33.18
CA GLY A 178 -5.39 15.19 34.03
C GLY A 178 -5.20 16.59 33.44
N SER A 179 -5.89 16.89 32.32
CA SER A 179 -5.81 18.20 31.66
C SER A 179 -7.08 18.49 30.87
N GLY A 180 -7.80 19.54 31.23
CA GLY A 180 -9.00 19.99 30.58
C GLY A 180 -8.77 20.43 29.12
N SER A 181 -7.56 20.91 28.79
CA SER A 181 -7.20 21.33 27.41
C SER A 181 -7.29 20.20 26.39
N LYS A 182 -7.26 18.94 26.83
CA LYS A 182 -7.41 17.75 25.98
C LYS A 182 -8.86 17.44 25.59
N TRP A 183 -9.83 18.26 25.91
CA TRP A 183 -11.24 18.06 25.58
C TRP A 183 -11.50 17.86 24.06
N GLN A 184 -10.68 18.47 23.20
CA GLN A 184 -10.77 18.34 21.76
C GLN A 184 -10.58 16.89 21.28
N ILE A 185 -9.77 16.08 21.97
CA ILE A 185 -9.56 14.66 21.67
C ILE A 185 -10.87 13.91 21.87
N ILE A 186 -11.59 14.17 22.96
CA ILE A 186 -12.88 13.56 23.24
C ILE A 186 -13.91 14.03 22.21
N TYR A 187 -13.95 15.34 21.90
CA TYR A 187 -14.89 15.87 20.92
C TYR A 187 -14.69 15.23 19.53
N ASN A 188 -13.46 15.21 19.03
CA ASN A 188 -13.16 14.66 17.69
C ASN A 188 -13.51 13.18 17.59
N ALA A 189 -13.29 12.39 18.62
CA ALA A 189 -13.64 10.98 18.65
C ALA A 189 -15.17 10.71 18.74
N ASN A 190 -15.95 11.71 19.14
CA ASN A 190 -17.39 11.58 19.39
C ASN A 190 -18.23 12.63 18.63
N LYS A 191 -17.64 13.30 17.64
CA LYS A 191 -18.27 14.41 16.93
C LYS A 191 -19.66 14.07 16.41
N ASP A 192 -19.82 12.92 15.77
CA ASP A 192 -21.07 12.51 15.14
C ASP A 192 -22.20 12.34 16.18
N ILE A 193 -21.90 11.68 17.30
CA ILE A 193 -22.92 11.47 18.34
C ILE A 193 -23.26 12.76 19.08
N ILE A 194 -22.27 13.64 19.31
CA ILE A 194 -22.48 14.94 19.97
C ILE A 194 -23.32 15.85 19.08
N GLU A 195 -22.96 15.99 17.79
CA GLU A 195 -23.68 16.85 16.85
C GLU A 195 -25.10 16.33 16.55
N SER A 196 -25.26 15.03 16.37
CA SER A 196 -26.60 14.43 16.16
C SER A 196 -27.50 14.60 17.38
N THR A 197 -26.94 14.49 18.58
CA THR A 197 -27.68 14.72 19.82
C THR A 197 -28.07 16.18 19.98
N ALA A 198 -27.18 17.11 19.68
CA ALA A 198 -27.50 18.54 19.72
C ALA A 198 -28.66 18.89 18.77
N LYS A 199 -28.66 18.33 17.56
CA LYS A 199 -29.79 18.46 16.61
C LYS A 199 -31.10 17.89 17.14
N LYS A 200 -31.04 16.73 17.78
CA LYS A 200 -32.21 16.08 18.42
C LYS A 200 -32.83 16.96 19.50
N TYR A 201 -32.02 17.75 20.20
CA TYR A 201 -32.45 18.72 21.20
C TYR A 201 -32.71 20.13 20.63
N GLY A 202 -32.95 20.23 19.30
CA GLY A 202 -33.39 21.46 18.63
C GLY A 202 -32.31 22.50 18.39
N ARG A 203 -31.02 22.11 18.43
CA ARG A 203 -29.91 23.01 18.11
C ARG A 203 -29.38 22.75 16.70
N SER A 204 -28.88 23.79 16.04
CA SER A 204 -28.24 23.64 14.74
C SER A 204 -26.87 22.93 14.81
N SER A 205 -26.16 23.05 15.95
CA SER A 205 -24.85 22.47 16.21
C SER A 205 -24.58 22.40 17.73
N SER A 206 -23.66 21.54 18.13
CA SER A 206 -23.16 21.50 19.52
C SER A 206 -22.19 22.65 19.85
N GLN A 207 -21.85 23.52 18.88
CA GLN A 207 -20.81 24.55 19.04
C GLN A 207 -19.47 23.95 19.52
N ASN A 208 -18.96 22.98 18.76
CA ASN A 208 -17.72 22.25 19.06
C ASN A 208 -17.74 21.54 20.43
N GLY A 209 -18.88 20.97 20.79
CA GLY A 209 -19.01 20.22 22.04
C GLY A 209 -19.26 21.10 23.27
N HIS A 210 -19.62 22.38 23.09
CA HIS A 210 -20.13 23.23 24.18
C HIS A 210 -21.46 22.68 24.75
N TRP A 211 -22.31 22.18 23.85
CA TRP A 211 -23.59 21.61 24.22
C TRP A 211 -23.50 20.09 24.18
N ILE A 212 -23.35 19.46 25.33
CA ILE A 212 -23.42 18.01 25.52
C ILE A 212 -24.59 17.67 26.46
N TYR A 213 -25.13 16.48 26.31
CA TYR A 213 -26.36 16.09 27.00
C TYR A 213 -26.15 14.84 27.85
N PRO A 214 -26.72 14.82 29.08
CA PRO A 214 -26.64 13.67 29.97
C PRO A 214 -27.19 12.41 29.32
N GLY A 215 -26.61 11.25 29.65
CA GLY A 215 -26.99 9.94 29.13
C GLY A 215 -26.31 9.54 27.82
N VAL A 216 -25.62 10.44 27.13
CA VAL A 216 -24.83 10.11 25.95
C VAL A 216 -23.55 9.37 26.38
N ILE A 217 -23.23 8.29 25.69
CA ILE A 217 -22.02 7.49 25.94
C ILE A 217 -20.91 7.97 25.00
N LEU A 218 -19.84 8.49 25.55
CA LEU A 218 -18.65 8.91 24.83
C LEU A 218 -17.63 7.79 24.80
N THR A 219 -16.96 7.64 23.67
CA THR A 219 -15.73 6.85 23.54
C THR A 219 -14.55 7.72 23.96
N ILE A 220 -13.77 7.27 24.92
CA ILE A 220 -12.62 8.00 25.47
C ILE A 220 -11.34 7.41 24.88
N PRO A 221 -10.73 8.06 23.87
CA PRO A 221 -9.45 7.63 23.33
C PRO A 221 -8.33 7.82 24.35
N ASP A 222 -7.25 7.07 24.21
CA ASP A 222 -6.05 7.34 25.02
C ASP A 222 -5.42 8.66 24.55
N ALA A 223 -5.21 9.58 25.49
CA ALA A 223 -4.57 10.87 25.25
C ALA A 223 -3.06 10.74 25.46
N ASN A 224 -2.40 10.06 24.53
CA ASN A 224 -0.93 10.10 24.47
C ASN A 224 -0.47 11.33 23.72
#